data_a975271899a9431efd5199b19e2370fe
#
_entry.id   a975271899a9431efd5199b19e2370fe
#
_cell.length_a   1.000
_cell.length_b   1.000
_cell.length_c   1.000
_cell.angle_alpha   90.00
_cell.angle_beta   90.00
_cell.angle_gamma   90.00
#
_symmetry.space_group_name_H-M   'P 1'
#
loop_
_entity.id
_entity.type
_entity.pdbx_description
1 polymer ?
#
loop_
_entity_poly.entity_id
_entity_poly.type
_entity_poly.pdbx_seq_one_letter_code
_entity_poly.pdbx_strand_id
1 'polypeptide(L)' 'MANIGKLIQIIGPVVDVEFADGAALPKIYDAVEVTITDGKLVAEVHQHLGGGRVRAVAMGPTDG' A
#
# COMPACT_ATOMS: atom_id res chain seq x y z
N MET A 1 -12.98 3.91 8.96
CA MET A 1 -13.20 2.82 7.99
C MET A 1 -11.91 2.53 7.25
N ALA A 2 -11.55 1.28 7.15
CA ALA A 2 -10.30 0.92 6.50
C ALA A 2 -10.44 1.04 4.98
N ASN A 3 -9.42 1.60 4.34
CA ASN A 3 -9.33 1.62 2.90
C ASN A 3 -8.80 0.28 2.42
N ILE A 4 -9.46 -0.28 1.42
CA ILE A 4 -9.02 -1.53 0.84
C ILE A 4 -8.23 -1.21 -0.41
N GLY A 5 -6.96 -1.54 -0.37
CA GLY A 5 -6.07 -1.32 -1.49
C GLY A 5 -5.73 -2.63 -2.19
N LYS A 6 -5.38 -2.51 -3.45
CA LYS A 6 -4.97 -3.64 -4.27
C LYS A 6 -3.50 -3.47 -4.60
N LEU A 7 -2.70 -4.48 -4.26
CA LEU A 7 -1.29 -4.48 -4.59
C LEU A 7 -1.12 -4.65 -6.10
N ILE A 8 -0.41 -3.73 -6.72
CA ILE A 8 -0.18 -3.79 -8.16
C ILE A 8 1.27 -4.04 -8.55
N GLN A 9 2.21 -3.77 -7.64
CA GLN A 9 3.62 -3.99 -7.94
C GLN A 9 4.43 -4.05 -6.67
N ILE A 10 5.44 -4.91 -6.66
CA ILE A 10 6.44 -4.99 -5.57
C ILE A 10 7.82 -4.93 -6.20
N ILE A 11 8.64 -4.00 -5.74
CA ILE A 11 10.04 -3.92 -6.16
C ILE A 11 10.87 -3.76 -4.90
N GLY A 12 11.47 -4.87 -4.42
CA GLY A 12 12.18 -4.85 -3.15
C GLY A 12 11.24 -4.45 -2.03
N PRO A 13 11.58 -3.46 -1.21
CA PRO A 13 10.71 -3.01 -0.14
C PRO A 13 9.62 -2.03 -0.61
N VAL A 14 9.63 -1.65 -1.87
CA VAL A 14 8.68 -0.68 -2.41
C VAL A 14 7.47 -1.39 -2.98
N VAL A 15 6.28 -0.95 -2.57
CA VAL A 15 5.03 -1.52 -3.07
C VAL A 15 4.16 -0.41 -3.62
N ASP A 16 3.48 -0.69 -4.72
CA ASP A 16 2.50 0.22 -5.29
C ASP A 16 1.11 -0.36 -5.03
N VAL A 17 0.21 0.47 -4.53
CA VAL A 17 -1.13 0.04 -4.12
C VAL A 17 -2.15 0.93 -4.80
N GLU A 18 -3.19 0.32 -5.34
CA GLU A 18 -4.29 1.04 -5.97
C GLU A 18 -5.53 0.93 -5.10
N PHE A 19 -6.20 2.06 -4.90
CA PHE A 19 -7.45 2.11 -4.15
C PHE A 19 -8.62 2.36 -5.10
N ALA A 20 -9.80 1.92 -4.69
CA ALA A 20 -11.00 2.07 -5.50
C ALA A 20 -11.31 3.54 -5.74
N ASP A 21 -11.98 3.82 -6.85
CA ASP A 21 -12.43 5.16 -7.18
C ASP A 21 -13.31 5.69 -6.04
N GLY A 22 -13.05 6.93 -5.66
CA GLY A 22 -13.81 7.57 -4.60
C GLY A 22 -13.37 7.21 -3.20
N ALA A 23 -12.46 6.26 -3.04
CA ALA A 23 -11.92 5.95 -1.73
C ALA A 23 -11.01 7.07 -1.24
N ALA A 24 -11.03 7.33 0.05
CA ALA A 24 -10.10 8.28 0.64
C ALA A 24 -8.71 7.66 0.63
N LEU A 25 -7.75 8.37 0.07
CA LEU A 25 -6.39 7.87 0.03
C LEU A 25 -5.69 8.10 1.38
N PRO A 26 -4.81 7.18 1.76
CA PRO A 26 -3.98 7.42 2.94
C PRO A 26 -3.05 8.60 2.71
N LYS A 27 -2.70 9.26 3.79
CA LYS A 27 -1.79 10.39 3.72
C LYS A 27 -0.35 9.92 3.69
N ILE A 28 0.54 10.80 3.28
CA ILE A 28 1.97 10.53 3.36
C ILE A 28 2.32 10.15 4.81
N TYR A 29 3.11 9.11 4.95
CA TYR A 29 3.54 8.51 6.20
C TYR A 29 2.47 7.72 6.95
N ASP A 30 1.24 7.65 6.43
CA ASP A 30 0.25 6.74 7.01
C ASP A 30 0.67 5.30 6.73
N ALA A 31 0.39 4.42 7.68
CA ALA A 31 0.59 3.00 7.49
C ALA A 31 -0.63 2.41 6.80
N VAL A 32 -0.40 1.55 5.82
CA VAL A 32 -1.47 0.81 5.16
C VAL A 32 -1.20 -0.66 5.29
N GLU A 33 -2.26 -1.45 5.40
CA GLU A 33 -2.17 -2.89 5.48
C GLU A 33 -2.63 -3.48 4.16
N VAL A 34 -1.80 -4.30 3.57
CA VAL A 34 -2.09 -4.91 2.28
C VAL A 34 -2.13 -6.42 2.47
N THR A 35 -3.20 -7.04 2.00
CA THR A 35 -3.32 -8.49 2.06
C THR A 35 -2.55 -9.09 0.88
N ILE A 36 -1.65 -9.98 1.19
CA ILE A 36 -0.88 -10.70 0.18
C ILE A 36 -1.15 -12.20 0.32
N THR A 37 -0.62 -13.00 -0.60
CA THR A 37 -0.89 -14.42 -0.64
C THR A 37 -0.59 -15.13 0.68
N ASP A 38 0.51 -14.79 1.31
CA ASP A 38 0.96 -15.46 2.52
C ASP A 38 0.69 -14.68 3.80
N GLY A 39 -0.21 -13.72 3.75
CA GLY A 39 -0.52 -12.96 4.97
C GLY A 39 -0.76 -11.49 4.70
N LYS A 40 -0.22 -10.65 5.56
CA LYS A 40 -0.43 -9.22 5.46
C LYS A 40 0.90 -8.49 5.45
N LEU A 41 0.91 -7.40 4.70
CA LEU A 41 2.06 -6.53 4.58
C LEU A 41 1.66 -5.15 5.10
N VAL A 42 2.45 -4.58 5.99
CA VAL A 42 2.25 -3.21 6.44
C VAL A 42 3.28 -2.34 5.75
N ALA A 43 2.82 -1.25 5.15
CA ALA A 43 3.70 -0.34 4.44
C ALA A 43 3.37 1.10 4.79
N GLU A 44 4.37 1.95 4.73
CA GLU A 44 4.21 3.38 5.00
C GLU A 44 4.13 4.13 3.68
N VAL A 45 3.09 4.94 3.52
CA VAL A 45 2.89 5.71 2.29
C VAL A 45 3.95 6.79 2.17
N HIS A 46 4.65 6.83 1.04
CA HIS A 46 5.69 7.81 0.78
C HIS A 46 5.37 8.74 -0.38
N GLN A 47 4.47 8.33 -1.27
CA GLN A 47 4.16 9.15 -2.43
C GLN A 47 2.77 8.82 -2.98
N HIS A 48 2.04 9.84 -3.38
CA HIS A 48 0.81 9.66 -4.15
C HIS A 48 1.16 9.71 -5.63
N LEU A 49 0.70 8.69 -6.36
CA LEU A 49 1.03 8.57 -7.78
C LEU A 49 -0.04 9.12 -8.70
N GLY A 50 -1.21 9.47 -8.14
CA GLY A 50 -2.36 9.86 -8.95
C GLY A 50 -3.18 8.63 -9.34
N GLY A 51 -4.41 8.86 -9.80
CA GLY A 51 -5.28 7.77 -10.24
C GLY A 51 -5.65 6.78 -9.14
N GLY A 52 -5.64 7.23 -7.90
CA GLY A 52 -5.97 6.35 -6.79
C GLY A 52 -4.83 5.44 -6.35
N ARG A 53 -3.61 5.72 -6.79
CA ARG A 53 -2.46 4.88 -6.48
C ARG A 53 -1.50 5.56 -5.54
N VAL A 54 -0.89 4.78 -4.67
CA VAL A 54 0.14 5.27 -3.76
C VAL A 54 1.36 4.36 -3.83
N ARG A 55 2.51 4.95 -3.57
CA ARG A 55 3.76 4.20 -3.42
C ARG A 55 4.10 4.19 -1.95
N ALA A 56 4.37 3.01 -1.43
CA ALA A 56 4.64 2.82 -0.02
C ALA A 56 5.88 1.96 0.14
N VAL A 57 6.48 2.05 1.32
CA VAL A 57 7.66 1.25 1.65
C VAL A 57 7.27 0.26 2.73
N ALA A 58 7.54 -1.01 2.50
CA ALA A 58 7.21 -2.05 3.45
C ALA A 58 7.92 -1.82 4.77
N MET A 59 7.17 -1.98 5.85
CA MET A 59 7.68 -1.82 7.21
C MET A 59 7.91 -3.21 7.80
N GLY A 60 9.14 -3.62 7.87
CA GLY A 60 9.46 -4.91 8.41
C GLY A 60 9.60 -5.98 7.34
N PRO A 61 9.75 -7.25 7.75
CA PRO A 61 9.95 -8.34 6.81
C PRO A 61 8.77 -8.49 5.86
N THR A 62 9.07 -8.68 4.58
CA THR A 62 8.05 -8.94 3.58
C THR A 62 7.99 -10.41 3.19
N ASP A 63 8.84 -11.22 3.73
CA ASP A 63 8.86 -12.64 3.47
C ASP A 63 7.78 -13.27 4.32
N GLY A 64 6.85 -13.57 3.73
CA GLY A 64 5.76 -14.16 4.30
C GLY A 64 5.36 -14.77 5.34
#